data_49102f8cc9fb90b0e0dd573ff173305c
#
_entry.id   49102f8cc9fb90b0e0dd573ff173305c
#
_cell.length_a   1.000
_cell.length_b   1.000
_cell.length_c   1.000
_cell.angle_alpha   90.00
_cell.angle_beta   90.00
_cell.angle_gamma   90.00
#
_symmetry.space_group_name_H-M   'P 1'
#
loop_
_entity.id
_entity.type
_entity.pdbx_description
1 polymer ?
#
loop_
_entity_poly.entity_id
_entity_poly.type
_entity_poly.pdbx_seq_one_letter_code
_entity_poly.pdbx_strand_id
1 'polypeptide(L)'
;FGDSTVGKTLLTPTKIYVKEVLRVLREVKVAGIAHITGGGFHENLPRCLAKGLGMKINKNSYEVPEIFRYLQEKGGIDEEEMYNIFNMGVGMALVVNKEDVDKTLSLLENGFVLGEVVNESGIEIIWRKR
;
A
#
# COMPACT_ATOMS: atom_id res chain seq x y z
N PHE A 1 -17.89 15.98 -4.40
CA PHE A 1 -17.13 14.75 -4.22
C PHE A 1 -17.70 14.02 -3.00
N GLY A 2 -18.71 13.18 -3.21
CA GLY A 2 -19.57 12.76 -2.12
C GLY A 2 -20.12 13.99 -1.40
N ASP A 3 -20.02 14.02 -0.07
CA ASP A 3 -20.41 15.15 0.76
C ASP A 3 -19.29 16.22 0.92
N SER A 4 -18.21 16.12 0.13
CA SER A 4 -17.04 16.99 0.20
C SER A 4 -16.72 17.62 -1.16
N THR A 5 -15.70 18.46 -1.21
CA THR A 5 -15.14 18.99 -2.45
C THR A 5 -13.79 18.32 -2.77
N VAL A 6 -13.40 18.32 -4.05
CA VAL A 6 -12.08 17.83 -4.46
C VAL A 6 -10.96 18.52 -3.65
N GLY A 7 -11.04 19.84 -3.49
CA GLY A 7 -10.05 20.60 -2.72
C GLY A 7 -9.95 20.15 -1.26
N LYS A 8 -11.07 19.96 -0.57
CA LYS A 8 -11.07 19.45 0.82
C LYS A 8 -10.51 18.03 0.89
N THR A 9 -10.85 17.17 -0.07
CA THR A 9 -10.35 15.79 -0.13
C THR A 9 -8.82 15.76 -0.31
N LEU A 10 -8.28 16.60 -1.21
CA LEU A 10 -6.84 16.71 -1.45
C LEU A 10 -6.07 17.34 -0.28
N LEU A 11 -6.73 18.14 0.55
CA LEU A 11 -6.14 18.73 1.77
C LEU A 11 -6.22 17.79 2.99
N THR A 12 -6.77 16.59 2.86
CA THR A 12 -6.78 15.60 3.94
C THR A 12 -5.35 15.30 4.41
N PRO A 13 -5.04 15.47 5.70
CA PRO A 13 -3.69 15.22 6.20
C PRO A 13 -3.26 13.77 6.01
N THR A 14 -1.97 13.56 5.78
CA THR A 14 -1.37 12.22 5.77
C THR A 14 -1.61 11.52 7.10
N LYS A 15 -2.08 10.27 7.06
CA LYS A 15 -2.26 9.46 8.26
C LYS A 15 -0.94 9.27 9.00
N ILE A 16 -0.98 9.37 10.33
CA ILE A 16 0.17 9.09 11.21
C ILE A 16 0.12 7.64 11.62
N TYR A 17 1.08 6.83 11.17
CA TYR A 17 1.13 5.38 11.38
C TYR A 17 1.90 4.94 12.62
N VAL A 18 2.55 5.87 13.34
CA VAL A 18 3.51 5.57 14.43
C VAL A 18 2.95 4.62 15.47
N LYS A 19 1.76 4.91 16.00
CA LYS A 19 1.15 4.10 17.08
C LYS A 19 0.86 2.67 16.64
N GLU A 20 0.30 2.49 15.44
CA GLU A 20 -0.03 1.17 14.89
C GLU A 20 1.23 0.37 14.60
N VAL A 21 2.21 0.97 13.92
CA VAL A 21 3.49 0.31 13.60
C VAL A 21 4.25 -0.10 14.87
N LEU A 22 4.35 0.79 15.87
CA LEU A 22 5.01 0.45 17.13
C LEU A 22 4.29 -0.67 17.90
N ARG A 23 2.96 -0.74 17.82
CA ARG A 23 2.18 -1.85 18.40
C ARG A 23 2.55 -3.18 17.75
N VAL A 24 2.62 -3.22 16.41
CA VAL A 24 3.03 -4.43 15.68
C VAL A 24 4.46 -4.82 16.03
N LEU A 25 5.41 -3.87 16.02
CA LEU A 25 6.83 -4.13 16.32
C LEU A 25 7.10 -4.71 17.70
N ARG A 26 6.21 -4.47 18.67
CA ARG A 26 6.34 -5.04 20.02
C ARG A 26 5.97 -6.53 20.08
N GLU A 27 5.17 -7.02 19.15
CA GLU A 27 4.58 -8.34 19.21
C GLU A 27 4.90 -9.24 18.03
N VAL A 28 5.35 -8.65 16.91
CA VAL A 28 5.61 -9.36 15.65
C VAL A 28 6.99 -8.96 15.13
N LYS A 29 7.72 -9.95 14.60
CA LYS A 29 8.96 -9.70 13.88
C LYS A 29 8.63 -9.14 12.49
N VAL A 30 8.89 -7.86 12.28
CA VAL A 30 8.70 -7.18 10.99
C VAL A 30 10.02 -7.21 10.21
N ALA A 31 9.99 -7.79 9.02
CA ALA A 31 11.17 -7.91 8.15
C ALA A 31 11.45 -6.66 7.32
N GLY A 32 10.42 -5.85 7.06
CA GLY A 32 10.55 -4.62 6.29
C GLY A 32 9.36 -3.69 6.50
N ILE A 33 9.61 -2.40 6.38
CA ILE A 33 8.59 -1.34 6.48
C ILE A 33 8.82 -0.37 5.33
N ALA A 34 7.76 -0.05 4.59
CA ALA A 34 7.79 0.95 3.54
C ALA A 34 6.68 1.98 3.75
N HIS A 35 7.05 3.26 3.73
CA HIS A 35 6.11 4.38 3.63
C HIS A 35 5.89 4.68 2.16
N ILE A 36 4.67 4.52 1.68
CA ILE A 36 4.33 4.69 0.28
C ILE A 36 3.95 6.15 0.02
N THR A 37 4.83 6.86 -0.66
CA THR A 37 4.69 8.27 -1.03
C THR A 37 4.77 8.44 -2.55
N GLY A 38 5.20 9.59 -3.06
CA GLY A 38 5.47 9.78 -4.49
C GLY A 38 6.41 8.70 -5.04
N GLY A 39 6.17 8.26 -6.26
CA GLY A 39 6.80 7.08 -6.85
C GLY A 39 6.04 5.76 -6.61
N GLY A 40 4.93 5.82 -5.87
CA GLY A 40 4.00 4.71 -5.69
C GLY A 40 4.63 3.42 -5.17
N PHE A 41 4.07 2.30 -5.57
CA PHE A 41 4.54 0.97 -5.15
C PHE A 41 5.92 0.63 -5.73
N HIS A 42 6.14 0.98 -7.00
CA HIS A 42 7.35 0.60 -7.75
C HIS A 42 8.63 1.19 -7.16
N GLU A 43 8.58 2.41 -6.62
CA GLU A 43 9.76 3.03 -6.00
C GLU A 43 9.89 2.74 -4.50
N ASN A 44 8.78 2.66 -3.77
CA ASN A 44 8.82 2.60 -2.31
C ASN A 44 8.93 1.18 -1.76
N LEU A 45 8.21 0.20 -2.33
CA LEU A 45 8.22 -1.17 -1.82
C LEU A 45 9.60 -1.87 -1.92
N PRO A 46 10.37 -1.72 -3.02
CA PRO A 46 11.69 -2.35 -3.09
C PRO A 46 12.67 -1.91 -2.02
N ARG A 47 12.50 -0.71 -1.45
CA ARG A 47 13.39 -0.17 -0.42
C ARG A 47 13.38 -0.97 0.88
N CYS A 48 12.32 -1.71 1.15
CA CYS A 48 12.21 -2.56 2.34
C CYS A 48 12.51 -4.04 2.07
N LEU A 49 12.94 -4.40 0.86
CA LEU A 49 13.26 -5.76 0.46
C LEU A 49 14.76 -6.00 0.38
N ALA A 50 15.17 -7.24 0.65
CA ALA A 50 16.52 -7.68 0.34
C ALA A 50 16.75 -7.76 -1.18
N LYS A 51 18.02 -7.64 -1.59
CA LYS A 51 18.42 -7.73 -3.01
C LYS A 51 17.94 -9.06 -3.62
N GLY A 52 17.33 -9.00 -4.79
CA GLY A 52 16.83 -10.16 -5.53
C GLY A 52 15.38 -10.52 -5.21
N LEU A 53 14.78 -9.88 -4.21
CA LEU A 53 13.37 -10.06 -3.89
C LEU A 53 12.49 -9.04 -4.60
N GLY A 54 11.24 -9.41 -4.81
CA GLY A 54 10.17 -8.54 -5.31
C GLY A 54 8.84 -8.82 -4.63
N MET A 55 7.79 -8.23 -5.15
CA MET A 55 6.43 -8.41 -4.61
C MET A 55 5.42 -8.61 -5.72
N LYS A 56 4.43 -9.49 -5.45
CA LYS A 56 3.19 -9.59 -6.20
C LYS A 56 2.09 -8.92 -5.42
N ILE A 57 1.56 -7.82 -5.96
CA ILE A 57 0.54 -6.98 -5.33
C ILE A 57 -0.83 -7.34 -5.91
N ASN A 58 -1.78 -7.65 -5.03
CA ASN A 58 -3.16 -7.87 -5.42
C ASN A 58 -3.96 -6.57 -5.30
N LYS A 59 -4.18 -5.87 -6.39
CA LYS A 59 -4.91 -4.59 -6.38
C LYS A 59 -6.38 -4.70 -5.99
N ASN A 60 -6.93 -5.91 -5.96
CA ASN A 60 -8.31 -6.15 -5.50
C ASN A 60 -8.39 -6.50 -4.01
N SER A 61 -7.27 -6.44 -3.27
CA SER A 61 -7.25 -6.74 -1.83
C SER A 61 -7.81 -5.61 -0.96
N TYR A 62 -8.01 -4.44 -1.52
CA TYR A 62 -8.55 -3.26 -0.85
C TYR A 62 -9.35 -2.40 -1.82
N GLU A 63 -10.08 -1.43 -1.30
CA GLU A 63 -10.81 -0.44 -2.09
C GLU A 63 -9.93 0.80 -2.31
N VAL A 64 -9.63 1.11 -3.58
CA VAL A 64 -8.88 2.32 -3.94
C VAL A 64 -9.79 3.53 -3.73
N PRO A 65 -9.35 4.54 -2.95
CA PRO A 65 -10.13 5.75 -2.71
C PRO A 65 -10.55 6.46 -4.02
N GLU A 66 -11.79 6.93 -4.05
CA GLU A 66 -12.42 7.53 -5.23
C GLU A 66 -11.62 8.71 -5.83
N ILE A 67 -10.88 9.43 -4.99
CA ILE A 67 -10.04 10.55 -5.45
C ILE A 67 -9.04 10.13 -6.53
N PHE A 68 -8.47 8.92 -6.45
CA PHE A 68 -7.52 8.43 -7.44
C PHE A 68 -8.18 8.15 -8.78
N ARG A 69 -9.43 7.62 -8.78
CA ARG A 69 -10.21 7.47 -10.00
C ARG A 69 -10.50 8.81 -10.65
N TYR A 70 -10.88 9.79 -9.85
CA TYR A 70 -11.12 11.15 -10.33
C TYR A 70 -9.86 11.77 -10.96
N LEU A 71 -8.70 11.63 -10.31
CA LEU A 71 -7.41 12.13 -10.82
C LEU A 71 -7.02 11.42 -12.13
N GLN A 72 -7.23 10.12 -12.20
CA GLN A 72 -6.97 9.32 -13.39
C GLN A 72 -7.79 9.80 -14.58
N GLU A 73 -9.11 9.94 -14.40
CA GLU A 73 -10.03 10.38 -15.45
C GLU A 73 -9.73 11.81 -15.90
N LYS A 74 -9.52 12.74 -14.97
CA LYS A 74 -9.24 14.15 -15.29
C LYS A 74 -7.86 14.37 -15.89
N GLY A 75 -6.88 13.59 -15.47
CA GLY A 75 -5.51 13.65 -15.98
C GLY A 75 -5.28 12.84 -17.25
N GLY A 76 -6.23 11.98 -17.64
CA GLY A 76 -6.02 11.03 -18.75
C GLY A 76 -4.85 10.10 -18.50
N ILE A 77 -4.63 9.67 -17.23
CA ILE A 77 -3.48 8.89 -16.81
C ILE A 77 -3.82 7.41 -16.94
N ASP A 78 -2.91 6.62 -17.54
CA ASP A 78 -3.06 5.18 -17.61
C ASP A 78 -3.05 4.54 -16.21
N GLU A 79 -3.77 3.44 -16.02
CA GLU A 79 -3.90 2.80 -14.72
C GLU A 79 -2.55 2.35 -14.15
N GLU A 80 -1.67 1.82 -14.98
CA GLU A 80 -0.33 1.42 -14.57
C GLU A 80 0.49 2.62 -14.07
N GLU A 81 0.40 3.75 -14.77
CA GLU A 81 1.07 4.98 -14.39
C GLU A 81 0.53 5.56 -13.07
N MET A 82 -0.76 5.39 -12.76
CA MET A 82 -1.31 5.76 -11.46
C MET A 82 -0.56 5.08 -10.30
N TYR A 83 -0.20 3.80 -10.44
CA TYR A 83 0.56 3.05 -9.42
C TYR A 83 2.05 3.40 -9.37
N ASN A 84 2.58 4.07 -10.41
CA ASN A 84 3.93 4.64 -10.43
C ASN A 84 3.98 6.03 -9.78
N ILE A 85 2.89 6.79 -9.83
CA ILE A 85 2.84 8.17 -9.33
C ILE A 85 2.33 8.22 -7.88
N PHE A 86 1.23 7.51 -7.60
CA PHE A 86 0.47 7.65 -6.36
C PHE A 86 0.57 6.41 -5.47
N ASN A 87 0.34 6.60 -4.17
CA ASN A 87 0.23 5.50 -3.21
C ASN A 87 -1.08 4.68 -3.33
N MET A 88 -2.01 5.13 -4.15
CA MET A 88 -3.31 4.51 -4.43
C MET A 88 -4.14 4.17 -3.18
N GLY A 89 -3.92 4.89 -2.07
CA GLY A 89 -4.61 4.69 -0.80
C GLY A 89 -3.88 3.79 0.20
N VAL A 90 -2.71 3.27 -0.16
CA VAL A 90 -1.86 2.48 0.74
C VAL A 90 -0.68 3.33 1.18
N GLY A 91 -0.73 3.86 2.39
CA GLY A 91 0.32 4.75 2.90
C GLY A 91 1.47 4.03 3.60
N MET A 92 1.24 2.83 4.15
CA MET A 92 2.25 2.07 4.89
C MET A 92 2.12 0.58 4.57
N ALA A 93 3.24 -0.08 4.32
CA ALA A 93 3.33 -1.52 4.13
C ALA A 93 4.32 -2.14 5.13
N LEU A 94 3.93 -3.27 5.70
CA LEU A 94 4.75 -4.07 6.60
C LEU A 94 4.99 -5.44 5.97
N VAL A 95 6.23 -5.91 5.99
CA VAL A 95 6.61 -7.26 5.56
C VAL A 95 6.76 -8.13 6.81
N VAL A 96 5.96 -9.16 6.91
CA VAL A 96 5.95 -10.11 8.03
C VAL A 96 5.98 -11.55 7.53
N ASN A 97 6.33 -12.49 8.40
CA ASN A 97 6.24 -13.91 8.06
C ASN A 97 4.77 -14.31 7.87
N LYS A 98 4.53 -15.33 7.05
CA LYS A 98 3.19 -15.81 6.74
C LYS A 98 2.40 -16.22 7.98
N GLU A 99 3.05 -16.87 8.94
CA GLU A 99 2.45 -17.28 10.22
C GLU A 99 2.05 -16.13 11.13
N ASP A 100 2.63 -14.93 10.92
CA ASP A 100 2.36 -13.74 11.73
C ASP A 100 1.29 -12.81 11.13
N VAL A 101 0.75 -13.15 9.95
CA VAL A 101 -0.22 -12.30 9.24
C VAL A 101 -1.48 -12.05 10.07
N ASP A 102 -2.12 -13.09 10.58
CA ASP A 102 -3.37 -12.95 11.33
C ASP A 102 -3.17 -12.14 12.61
N LYS A 103 -2.04 -12.37 13.30
CA LYS A 103 -1.69 -11.59 14.49
C LYS A 103 -1.44 -10.12 14.12
N THR A 104 -0.71 -9.86 13.03
CA THR A 104 -0.44 -8.50 12.56
C THR A 104 -1.76 -7.76 12.24
N LEU A 105 -2.66 -8.40 11.51
CA LEU A 105 -3.97 -7.83 11.18
C LEU A 105 -4.79 -7.52 12.43
N SER A 106 -4.73 -8.35 13.46
CA SER A 106 -5.44 -8.11 14.73
C SER A 106 -4.95 -6.88 15.49
N LEU A 107 -3.72 -6.42 15.22
CA LEU A 107 -3.10 -5.25 15.85
C LEU A 107 -3.34 -3.95 15.07
N LEU A 108 -3.87 -4.05 13.85
CA LEU A 108 -4.14 -2.93 12.95
C LEU A 108 -5.65 -2.65 12.89
N GLU A 109 -6.03 -1.37 12.81
CA GLU A 109 -7.45 -0.99 12.74
C GLU A 109 -8.08 -1.34 11.38
N ASN A 110 -7.36 -1.11 10.28
CA ASN A 110 -7.84 -1.34 8.92
C ASN A 110 -6.77 -2.03 8.07
N GLY A 111 -6.05 -2.99 8.66
CA GLY A 111 -5.03 -3.75 7.95
C GLY A 111 -5.63 -4.76 6.96
N PHE A 112 -4.92 -5.00 5.89
CA PHE A 112 -5.25 -6.02 4.90
C PHE A 112 -3.98 -6.61 4.29
N VAL A 113 -4.10 -7.78 3.68
CA VAL A 113 -2.99 -8.42 2.96
C VAL A 113 -2.90 -7.82 1.57
N LEU A 114 -1.89 -6.99 1.34
CA LEU A 114 -1.67 -6.32 0.05
C LEU A 114 -1.15 -7.27 -1.02
N GLY A 115 -0.30 -8.21 -0.64
CA GLY A 115 0.35 -9.14 -1.56
C GLY A 115 1.36 -10.05 -0.86
N GLU A 116 2.32 -10.53 -1.60
CA GLU A 116 3.35 -11.44 -1.12
C GLU A 116 4.73 -11.09 -1.67
N VAL A 117 5.77 -11.36 -0.89
CA VAL A 117 7.17 -11.27 -1.31
C VAL A 117 7.53 -12.51 -2.12
N VAL A 118 8.24 -12.33 -3.24
CA VAL A 118 8.67 -13.39 -4.15
C VAL A 118 10.16 -13.34 -4.42
N ASN A 119 10.73 -14.47 -4.87
CA ASN A 119 12.16 -14.62 -5.19
C ASN A 119 12.54 -14.09 -6.59
N GLU A 120 11.77 -13.17 -7.11
CA GLU A 120 12.01 -12.48 -8.38
C GLU A 120 11.97 -10.98 -8.14
N SER A 121 13.00 -10.26 -8.61
CA SER A 121 13.07 -8.81 -8.45
C SER A 121 11.93 -8.10 -9.19
N GLY A 122 11.44 -7.01 -8.61
CA GLY A 122 10.42 -6.16 -9.21
C GLY A 122 9.08 -6.20 -8.46
N ILE A 123 8.23 -5.28 -8.85
CA ILE A 123 6.87 -5.16 -8.32
C ILE A 123 5.89 -5.50 -9.44
N GLU A 124 5.15 -6.58 -9.28
CA GLU A 124 4.11 -7.00 -10.19
C GLU A 124 2.74 -6.73 -9.56
N ILE A 125 1.90 -5.96 -10.24
CA ILE A 125 0.54 -5.67 -9.82
C ILE A 125 -0.39 -6.62 -10.58
N ILE A 126 -1.09 -7.49 -9.85
CA ILE A 126 -1.92 -8.53 -10.41
C ILE A 126 -3.41 -8.36 -10.09
N TRP A 127 -4.24 -8.81 -11.03
CA TRP A 127 -5.69 -8.95 -10.85
C TRP A 127 -5.99 -10.38 -10.40
N ARG A 128 -6.22 -10.58 -9.10
CA ARG A 128 -6.84 -11.83 -8.64
C ARG A 128 -8.36 -11.59 -8.53
N LYS A 129 -9.15 -12.39 -9.25
CA LYS A 129 -10.60 -12.45 -9.00
C LYS A 129 -10.80 -12.95 -7.57
N ARG A 130 -11.70 -12.29 -6.86
CA ARG A 130 -12.18 -12.75 -5.55
C ARG A 130 -12.83 -14.11 -5.69
#